data_e458914d790efb4aa9640976f6355ca6
#
_entry.id   e458914d790efb4aa9640976f6355ca6
#
_cell.length_a   1.000
_cell.length_b   1.000
_cell.length_c   1.000
_cell.angle_alpha   90.00
_cell.angle_beta   90.00
_cell.angle_gamma   90.00
#
_symmetry.space_group_name_H-M   'P 1'
#
loop_
_entity.id
_entity.type
_entity.pdbx_description
1 polymer ?
#
loop_
_entity_poly.entity_id
_entity_poly.type
_entity_poly.pdbx_seq_one_letter_code
_entity_poly.pdbx_strand_id
1 'polypeptide(L)'
;MMDLRPIGDVALCTLMESPDAIVKNEGWHRRLGKGARWAGGVLLDLVYPPVCLGCDAPTAVANTICPDCFTGLRPITAPLCPVMGLPFEISLGPGALSAEALADPPPFGRARAAVIYNEMARTLVSRLKYGDRPELAQFCARLMAGAGHELWAGAPILVPVPLHRARQRERRYNQSTELANALGKLTGLRVDTSLVQRTRKTRQQVGLTGDGRQRNVQGAFAVHPDILVRAKGRPIVLIDDVYTTGATIKAVTRTLLKAGVEAVDVMSFARVVIGAELPI
;
A
#
# COMPACT_ATOMS: atom_id res chain seq x y z
N MET A 1 60.48 -3.03 1.35
CA MET A 1 61.08 -2.69 2.61
C MET A 1 59.94 -2.53 3.60
N MET A 2 59.80 -3.56 4.42
CA MET A 2 58.75 -3.75 5.40
C MET A 2 58.91 -2.78 6.57
N ASP A 3 57.84 -2.26 7.11
CA ASP A 3 57.85 -1.84 8.50
C ASP A 3 56.53 -2.24 9.16
N LEU A 4 56.64 -3.30 9.95
CA LEU A 4 55.62 -3.82 10.85
C LEU A 4 55.87 -3.21 12.23
N ARG A 5 54.89 -2.59 12.86
CA ARG A 5 54.89 -2.32 14.32
C ARG A 5 53.70 -2.91 15.03
N PRO A 6 53.93 -3.33 16.28
CA PRO A 6 53.11 -4.38 16.90
C PRO A 6 51.95 -3.88 17.76
N ILE A 7 51.08 -4.83 18.03
CA ILE A 7 49.94 -4.87 18.91
C ILE A 7 50.38 -4.63 20.37
N GLY A 8 49.79 -3.64 21.03
CA GLY A 8 49.97 -3.35 22.45
C GLY A 8 48.78 -3.78 23.30
N ASP A 9 49.10 -4.55 24.24
CA ASP A 9 48.53 -5.13 25.41
C ASP A 9 47.16 -4.69 25.96
N VAL A 10 46.47 -5.73 26.33
CA VAL A 10 45.28 -5.86 27.17
C VAL A 10 45.59 -5.43 28.62
N ALA A 11 44.91 -4.46 29.16
CA ALA A 11 44.86 -4.20 30.59
C ALA A 11 43.57 -4.71 31.19
N LEU A 12 43.65 -5.89 31.85
CA LEU A 12 42.69 -6.34 32.85
C LEU A 12 42.73 -5.33 34.03
N CYS A 13 41.60 -4.74 34.35
CA CYS A 13 41.40 -4.08 35.64
C CYS A 13 40.22 -4.75 36.36
N THR A 14 40.59 -5.64 37.27
CA THR A 14 39.75 -6.22 38.31
C THR A 14 39.46 -5.11 39.34
N LEU A 15 38.23 -4.82 39.63
CA LEU A 15 37.81 -4.21 40.89
C LEU A 15 36.55 -4.94 41.40
N MET A 16 36.77 -5.52 42.56
CA MET A 16 35.84 -6.18 43.45
C MET A 16 34.98 -5.15 44.21
N GLU A 17 33.76 -5.66 44.53
CA GLU A 17 32.95 -5.35 45.72
C GLU A 17 32.17 -4.06 45.85
N SER A 18 30.82 -4.18 45.81
CA SER A 18 30.03 -3.97 47.03
C SER A 18 28.62 -4.59 46.91
N PRO A 19 28.11 -5.29 47.88
CA PRO A 19 26.78 -5.90 47.90
C PRO A 19 25.81 -4.97 48.64
N ASP A 20 24.95 -4.29 47.92
CA ASP A 20 23.68 -3.71 48.42
C ASP A 20 22.89 -3.13 47.30
N ALA A 21 22.32 -3.98 46.43
CA ALA A 21 21.29 -3.55 45.51
C ALA A 21 19.95 -4.17 45.97
N ILE A 22 19.19 -3.36 46.64
CA ILE A 22 17.76 -3.60 46.95
C ILE A 22 17.07 -4.04 45.67
N VAL A 23 16.67 -5.33 45.63
CA VAL A 23 15.85 -5.88 44.56
C VAL A 23 14.48 -5.22 44.64
N LYS A 24 14.28 -4.16 43.85
CA LYS A 24 12.94 -3.61 43.61
C LYS A 24 12.16 -4.64 42.81
N ASN A 25 11.22 -5.26 43.49
CA ASN A 25 10.28 -6.26 43.00
C ASN A 25 9.20 -5.62 42.09
N GLU A 26 9.58 -5.10 40.92
CA GLU A 26 8.65 -4.49 39.95
C GLU A 26 8.21 -5.47 38.84
N GLY A 27 8.65 -6.74 38.90
CA GLY A 27 8.43 -7.70 37.82
C GLY A 27 7.08 -8.43 37.82
N TRP A 28 6.38 -8.51 38.94
CA TRP A 28 5.20 -9.36 39.10
C TRP A 28 3.94 -8.75 38.50
N HIS A 29 3.73 -7.46 38.68
CA HIS A 29 2.54 -6.78 38.12
C HIS A 29 2.55 -6.70 36.58
N ARG A 30 3.72 -6.62 35.95
CA ARG A 30 3.85 -6.67 34.48
C ARG A 30 3.57 -8.05 33.88
N ARG A 31 3.90 -9.12 34.61
CA ARG A 31 3.66 -10.51 34.17
C ARG A 31 2.20 -10.91 34.31
N LEU A 32 1.53 -10.50 35.38
CA LEU A 32 0.10 -10.73 35.59
C LEU A 32 -0.76 -10.00 34.56
N GLY A 33 -0.39 -8.78 34.17
CA GLY A 33 -1.10 -8.03 33.12
C GLY A 33 -0.99 -8.67 31.74
N LYS A 34 0.14 -9.31 31.40
CA LYS A 34 0.30 -10.06 30.15
C LYS A 34 -0.49 -11.36 30.14
N GLY A 35 -0.50 -12.11 31.26
CA GLY A 35 -1.26 -13.35 31.38
C GLY A 35 -2.78 -13.11 31.33
N ALA A 36 -3.29 -12.09 32.00
CA ALA A 36 -4.70 -11.73 31.99
C ALA A 36 -5.16 -11.26 30.59
N ARG A 37 -4.33 -10.51 29.88
CA ARG A 37 -4.61 -10.09 28.48
C ARG A 37 -4.57 -11.27 27.51
N TRP A 38 -3.68 -12.24 27.72
CA TRP A 38 -3.61 -13.46 26.91
C TRP A 38 -4.82 -14.36 27.16
N ALA A 39 -5.20 -14.59 28.42
CA ALA A 39 -6.37 -15.39 28.79
C ALA A 39 -7.69 -14.73 28.32
N GLY A 40 -7.80 -13.39 28.40
CA GLY A 40 -8.93 -12.65 27.88
C GLY A 40 -9.02 -12.71 26.34
N GLY A 41 -7.88 -12.72 25.64
CA GLY A 41 -7.82 -12.89 24.18
C GLY A 41 -8.31 -14.29 23.76
N VAL A 42 -7.84 -15.34 24.42
CA VAL A 42 -8.25 -16.72 24.12
C VAL A 42 -9.75 -16.94 24.37
N LEU A 43 -10.30 -16.35 25.45
CA LEU A 43 -11.73 -16.45 25.74
C LEU A 43 -12.58 -15.69 24.72
N LEU A 44 -12.12 -14.53 24.26
CA LEU A 44 -12.77 -13.76 23.19
C LEU A 44 -12.69 -14.49 21.84
N ASP A 45 -11.57 -15.11 21.52
CA ASP A 45 -11.39 -15.89 20.28
C ASP A 45 -12.25 -17.17 20.28
N LEU A 46 -12.61 -17.69 21.47
CA LEU A 46 -13.52 -18.83 21.59
C LEU A 46 -14.98 -18.44 21.30
N VAL A 47 -15.38 -17.22 21.68
CA VAL A 47 -16.75 -16.68 21.45
C VAL A 47 -16.86 -16.01 20.07
N TYR A 48 -15.78 -15.35 19.60
CA TYR A 48 -15.67 -14.69 18.32
C TYR A 48 -14.38 -15.12 17.61
N PRO A 49 -14.37 -16.33 17.02
CA PRO A 49 -13.18 -16.81 16.36
C PRO A 49 -12.78 -15.89 15.20
N PRO A 50 -11.47 -15.67 15.00
CA PRO A 50 -11.01 -14.94 13.84
C PRO A 50 -11.54 -15.56 12.55
N VAL A 51 -11.99 -14.72 11.63
CA VAL A 51 -12.51 -15.16 10.34
C VAL A 51 -11.71 -14.61 9.17
N CYS A 52 -11.69 -15.36 8.08
CA CYS A 52 -11.06 -14.97 6.84
C CYS A 52 -11.67 -13.67 6.30
N LEU A 53 -10.81 -12.71 5.96
CA LEU A 53 -11.26 -11.44 5.35
C LEU A 53 -11.86 -11.62 3.95
N GLY A 54 -11.64 -12.77 3.29
CA GLY A 54 -12.15 -13.09 1.96
C GLY A 54 -13.48 -13.86 1.94
N CYS A 55 -13.63 -14.92 2.76
CA CYS A 55 -14.79 -15.84 2.69
C CYS A 55 -15.49 -16.09 4.02
N ASP A 56 -15.07 -15.41 5.11
CA ASP A 56 -15.59 -15.54 6.47
C ASP A 56 -15.38 -16.93 7.11
N ALA A 57 -14.64 -17.84 6.48
CA ALA A 57 -14.25 -19.11 7.10
C ALA A 57 -13.36 -18.86 8.33
N PRO A 58 -13.42 -19.71 9.37
CA PRO A 58 -12.55 -19.61 10.55
C PRO A 58 -11.07 -19.60 10.17
N THR A 59 -10.27 -18.78 10.85
CA THR A 59 -8.81 -18.69 10.66
C THR A 59 -8.12 -18.76 12.01
N ALA A 60 -6.85 -19.21 12.04
CA ALA A 60 -6.06 -19.23 13.26
C ALA A 60 -5.54 -17.83 13.68
N VAL A 61 -5.52 -16.88 12.75
CA VAL A 61 -4.95 -15.53 12.96
C VAL A 61 -5.93 -14.49 12.48
N ALA A 62 -6.19 -13.49 13.31
CA ALA A 62 -7.03 -12.36 12.95
C ALA A 62 -6.40 -11.51 11.81
N ASN A 63 -7.25 -10.82 11.05
CA ASN A 63 -6.84 -9.89 9.99
C ASN A 63 -6.02 -10.55 8.87
N THR A 64 -6.34 -11.80 8.53
CA THR A 64 -5.75 -12.58 7.44
C THR A 64 -6.81 -13.15 6.52
N ILE A 65 -6.37 -13.76 5.43
CA ILE A 65 -7.22 -14.61 4.57
C ILE A 65 -6.79 -16.07 4.71
N CYS A 66 -7.74 -16.98 4.53
CA CYS A 66 -7.46 -18.42 4.57
C CYS A 66 -6.59 -18.86 3.37
N PRO A 67 -5.96 -20.06 3.42
CA PRO A 67 -5.12 -20.55 2.32
C PRO A 67 -5.84 -20.56 0.97
N ASP A 68 -7.10 -21.00 0.91
CA ASP A 68 -7.87 -21.05 -0.33
C ASP A 68 -8.09 -19.67 -0.94
N CYS A 69 -8.42 -18.66 -0.12
CA CYS A 69 -8.53 -17.29 -0.57
C CYS A 69 -7.16 -16.72 -0.99
N PHE A 70 -6.08 -17.14 -0.32
CA PHE A 70 -4.73 -16.69 -0.67
C PHE A 70 -4.27 -17.27 -2.01
N THR A 71 -4.49 -18.55 -2.26
CA THR A 71 -4.19 -19.20 -3.55
C THR A 71 -5.03 -18.63 -4.70
N GLY A 72 -6.23 -18.12 -4.40
CA GLY A 72 -7.06 -17.41 -5.35
C GLY A 72 -6.52 -16.03 -5.77
N LEU A 73 -5.56 -15.45 -5.04
CA LEU A 73 -4.89 -14.23 -5.47
C LEU A 73 -3.80 -14.56 -6.50
N ARG A 74 -3.63 -13.66 -7.46
CA ARG A 74 -2.58 -13.76 -8.49
C ARG A 74 -1.60 -12.57 -8.31
N PRO A 75 -0.49 -12.76 -7.57
CA PRO A 75 0.52 -11.73 -7.40
C PRO A 75 1.11 -11.29 -8.74
N ILE A 76 1.40 -10.01 -8.86
CA ILE A 76 2.14 -9.46 -10.00
C ILE A 76 3.63 -9.49 -9.63
N THR A 77 4.41 -10.30 -10.38
CA THR A 77 5.83 -10.50 -10.16
C THR A 77 6.62 -10.25 -11.44
N ALA A 78 7.93 -10.03 -11.31
CA ALA A 78 8.83 -9.88 -12.45
C ALA A 78 8.80 -11.14 -13.35
N PRO A 79 9.05 -10.98 -14.68
CA PRO A 79 9.44 -9.73 -15.35
C PRO A 79 8.28 -8.77 -15.60
N LEU A 80 8.53 -7.47 -15.45
CA LEU A 80 7.50 -6.42 -15.53
C LEU A 80 7.88 -5.33 -16.53
N CYS A 81 6.87 -4.71 -17.14
CA CYS A 81 7.04 -3.42 -17.80
C CYS A 81 7.53 -2.36 -16.79
N PRO A 82 8.69 -1.72 -17.00
CA PRO A 82 9.26 -0.79 -16.02
C PRO A 82 8.36 0.41 -15.73
N VAL A 83 7.58 0.87 -16.71
CA VAL A 83 6.67 2.00 -16.58
C VAL A 83 5.31 1.56 -16.02
N MET A 84 4.66 0.63 -16.68
CA MET A 84 3.27 0.26 -16.35
C MET A 84 3.15 -0.82 -15.28
N GLY A 85 4.24 -1.56 -14.94
CA GLY A 85 4.17 -2.68 -13.99
C GLY A 85 3.28 -3.83 -14.46
N LEU A 86 3.05 -3.96 -15.77
CA LEU A 86 2.36 -5.10 -16.37
C LEU A 86 3.28 -6.30 -16.40
N PRO A 87 2.84 -7.49 -15.98
CA PRO A 87 3.64 -8.69 -16.05
C PRO A 87 3.87 -9.11 -17.53
N PHE A 88 5.06 -9.59 -17.81
CA PHE A 88 5.37 -10.29 -19.05
C PHE A 88 5.39 -11.80 -18.79
N GLU A 89 4.95 -12.58 -19.76
CA GLU A 89 5.04 -14.06 -19.68
C GLU A 89 6.49 -14.55 -19.73
N ILE A 90 7.33 -13.83 -20.50
CA ILE A 90 8.75 -14.09 -20.63
C ILE A 90 9.55 -12.79 -20.48
N SER A 91 10.83 -12.89 -20.14
CA SER A 91 11.70 -11.72 -20.12
C SER A 91 11.96 -11.22 -21.54
N LEU A 92 11.57 -9.99 -21.82
CA LEU A 92 11.78 -9.32 -23.11
C LEU A 92 13.07 -8.51 -23.14
N GLY A 93 13.91 -8.61 -22.11
CA GLY A 93 15.15 -7.87 -21.97
C GLY A 93 14.99 -6.55 -21.19
N PRO A 94 16.13 -5.90 -20.84
CA PRO A 94 16.13 -4.66 -20.07
C PRO A 94 15.39 -3.53 -20.78
N GLY A 95 14.51 -2.84 -20.05
CA GLY A 95 13.80 -1.66 -20.56
C GLY A 95 12.64 -1.96 -21.51
N ALA A 96 12.27 -3.22 -21.75
CA ALA A 96 11.14 -3.57 -22.60
C ALA A 96 9.83 -2.94 -22.06
N LEU A 97 9.09 -2.27 -22.94
CA LEU A 97 7.82 -1.61 -22.61
C LEU A 97 6.64 -2.47 -23.07
N SER A 98 5.56 -2.45 -22.29
CA SER A 98 4.31 -3.07 -22.69
C SER A 98 3.64 -2.29 -23.84
N ALA A 99 2.80 -2.97 -24.63
CA ALA A 99 2.03 -2.33 -25.70
C ALA A 99 1.18 -1.15 -25.19
N GLU A 100 0.62 -1.26 -23.97
CA GLU A 100 -0.14 -0.18 -23.32
C GLU A 100 0.75 1.05 -23.07
N ALA A 101 2.01 0.86 -22.61
CA ALA A 101 2.93 1.97 -22.36
C ALA A 101 3.38 2.66 -23.66
N LEU A 102 3.48 1.91 -24.75
CA LEU A 102 3.86 2.44 -26.06
C LEU A 102 2.70 3.19 -26.74
N ALA A 103 1.47 2.63 -26.64
CA ALA A 103 0.30 3.19 -27.31
C ALA A 103 -0.23 4.47 -26.62
N ASP A 104 -0.18 4.55 -25.28
CA ASP A 104 -0.66 5.71 -24.49
C ASP A 104 0.32 5.95 -23.32
N PRO A 105 1.48 6.60 -23.58
CA PRO A 105 2.48 6.88 -22.56
C PRO A 105 1.87 7.60 -21.36
N PRO A 106 2.00 7.05 -20.14
CA PRO A 106 1.40 7.65 -18.96
C PRO A 106 2.16 8.91 -18.51
N PRO A 107 1.48 9.85 -17.81
CA PRO A 107 2.13 11.04 -17.28
C PRO A 107 2.94 10.78 -15.99
N PHE A 108 2.85 9.61 -15.41
CA PHE A 108 3.62 9.20 -14.21
C PHE A 108 4.89 8.44 -14.60
N GLY A 109 5.84 8.33 -13.68
CA GLY A 109 7.09 7.61 -13.91
C GLY A 109 6.87 6.10 -13.91
N ARG A 110 6.35 5.56 -12.82
CA ARG A 110 6.16 4.11 -12.64
C ARG A 110 4.81 3.81 -12.02
N ALA A 111 4.19 2.72 -12.44
CA ALA A 111 3.04 2.13 -11.76
C ALA A 111 3.37 0.71 -11.29
N ARG A 112 2.93 0.38 -10.08
CA ARG A 112 2.99 -0.98 -9.52
C ARG A 112 1.64 -1.38 -8.97
N ALA A 113 1.37 -2.67 -8.97
CA ALA A 113 0.21 -3.25 -8.32
C ALA A 113 0.59 -4.56 -7.65
N ALA A 114 -0.08 -4.87 -6.54
CA ALA A 114 0.24 -6.08 -5.80
C ALA A 114 -0.29 -7.35 -6.47
N VAL A 115 -1.51 -7.29 -7.02
CA VAL A 115 -2.18 -8.47 -7.60
C VAL A 115 -2.89 -8.13 -8.90
N ILE A 116 -3.12 -9.14 -9.73
CA ILE A 116 -4.02 -9.06 -10.88
C ILE A 116 -5.46 -8.96 -10.37
N TYR A 117 -6.27 -8.09 -11.00
CA TYR A 117 -7.68 -7.93 -10.67
C TYR A 117 -8.49 -9.11 -11.22
N ASN A 118 -8.55 -10.18 -10.45
CA ASN A 118 -9.35 -11.37 -10.68
C ASN A 118 -10.55 -11.44 -9.73
N GLU A 119 -11.24 -12.55 -9.67
CA GLU A 119 -12.43 -12.74 -8.83
C GLU A 119 -12.13 -12.55 -7.34
N MET A 120 -11.03 -13.13 -6.83
CA MET A 120 -10.64 -12.98 -5.43
C MET A 120 -10.26 -11.54 -5.10
N ALA A 121 -9.44 -10.90 -5.93
CA ALA A 121 -9.10 -9.48 -5.75
C ALA A 121 -10.35 -8.59 -5.81
N ARG A 122 -11.31 -8.89 -6.69
CA ARG A 122 -12.62 -8.20 -6.77
C ARG A 122 -13.39 -8.33 -5.46
N THR A 123 -13.42 -9.53 -4.88
CA THR A 123 -14.08 -9.79 -3.60
C THR A 123 -13.47 -8.94 -2.48
N LEU A 124 -12.14 -8.94 -2.34
CA LEU A 124 -11.45 -8.13 -1.33
C LEU A 124 -11.71 -6.63 -1.53
N VAL A 125 -11.60 -6.15 -2.76
CA VAL A 125 -11.86 -4.74 -3.10
C VAL A 125 -13.32 -4.37 -2.83
N SER A 126 -14.28 -5.26 -3.11
CA SER A 126 -15.70 -5.04 -2.81
C SER A 126 -15.94 -4.96 -1.30
N ARG A 127 -15.35 -5.86 -0.52
CA ARG A 127 -15.43 -5.84 0.95
C ARG A 127 -14.77 -4.61 1.54
N LEU A 128 -13.63 -4.18 0.97
CA LEU A 128 -12.98 -2.91 1.36
C LEU A 128 -13.87 -1.70 1.02
N LYS A 129 -14.70 -1.75 -0.02
CA LYS A 129 -15.59 -0.65 -0.43
C LYS A 129 -16.91 -0.57 0.35
N TYR A 130 -17.45 -1.69 0.79
CA TYR A 130 -18.82 -1.79 1.29
C TYR A 130 -18.97 -2.62 2.56
N GLY A 131 -17.91 -3.29 3.00
CA GLY A 131 -17.98 -4.29 4.06
C GLY A 131 -17.68 -3.79 5.48
N ASP A 132 -17.45 -2.49 5.68
CA ASP A 132 -17.04 -1.91 6.99
C ASP A 132 -15.87 -2.68 7.65
N ARG A 133 -14.91 -3.18 6.84
CA ARG A 133 -13.75 -3.96 7.30
C ARG A 133 -12.43 -3.21 7.05
N PRO A 134 -12.11 -2.19 7.86
CA PRO A 134 -10.88 -1.41 7.70
C PRO A 134 -9.60 -2.25 7.89
N GLU A 135 -9.68 -3.38 8.64
CA GLU A 135 -8.59 -4.33 8.80
C GLU A 135 -8.11 -4.94 7.49
N LEU A 136 -9.00 -5.01 6.47
CA LEU A 136 -8.64 -5.46 5.13
C LEU A 136 -7.59 -4.56 4.47
N ALA A 137 -7.61 -3.25 4.78
CA ALA A 137 -6.60 -2.33 4.30
C ALA A 137 -5.19 -2.69 4.79
N GLN A 138 -5.05 -3.23 6.01
CA GLN A 138 -3.76 -3.68 6.53
C GLN A 138 -3.25 -4.92 5.78
N PHE A 139 -4.13 -5.86 5.46
CA PHE A 139 -3.78 -7.03 4.65
C PHE A 139 -3.32 -6.61 3.25
N CYS A 140 -4.12 -5.81 2.55
CA CYS A 140 -3.78 -5.29 1.22
C CYS A 140 -2.46 -4.50 1.23
N ALA A 141 -2.26 -3.63 2.24
CA ALA A 141 -1.06 -2.83 2.37
C ALA A 141 0.22 -3.67 2.54
N ARG A 142 0.17 -4.82 3.22
CA ARG A 142 1.33 -5.74 3.31
C ARG A 142 1.75 -6.24 1.92
N LEU A 143 0.80 -6.64 1.09
CA LEU A 143 1.10 -7.06 -0.30
C LEU A 143 1.62 -5.88 -1.14
N MET A 144 1.00 -4.71 -1.01
CA MET A 144 1.42 -3.49 -1.71
C MET A 144 2.83 -3.05 -1.28
N ALA A 145 3.18 -3.15 0.00
CA ALA A 145 4.50 -2.78 0.50
C ALA A 145 5.62 -3.60 -0.17
N GLY A 146 5.42 -4.90 -0.32
CA GLY A 146 6.36 -5.78 -1.02
C GLY A 146 6.43 -5.51 -2.53
N ALA A 147 5.28 -5.42 -3.20
CA ALA A 147 5.21 -5.21 -4.64
C ALA A 147 5.71 -3.83 -5.08
N GLY A 148 5.63 -2.83 -4.20
CA GLY A 148 6.06 -1.45 -4.46
C GLY A 148 7.43 -1.10 -3.88
N HIS A 149 8.24 -2.06 -3.43
CA HIS A 149 9.49 -1.80 -2.68
C HIS A 149 10.40 -0.75 -3.35
N GLU A 150 10.51 -0.76 -4.67
CA GLU A 150 11.31 0.20 -5.44
C GLU A 150 10.71 1.63 -5.49
N LEU A 151 9.42 1.79 -5.18
CA LEU A 151 8.74 3.08 -5.15
C LEU A 151 9.02 3.84 -3.85
N TRP A 152 9.50 3.17 -2.81
CA TRP A 152 9.74 3.77 -1.49
C TRP A 152 11.09 4.47 -1.39
N ALA A 153 11.95 4.32 -2.40
CA ALA A 153 13.22 5.05 -2.48
C ALA A 153 12.98 6.56 -2.51
N GLY A 154 13.83 7.33 -1.82
CA GLY A 154 13.69 8.78 -1.72
C GLY A 154 12.61 9.27 -0.75
N ALA A 155 12.05 8.37 0.09
CA ALA A 155 11.04 8.68 1.11
C ALA A 155 9.86 9.51 0.56
N PRO A 156 9.10 9.00 -0.42
CA PRO A 156 8.02 9.72 -1.07
C PRO A 156 6.89 10.05 -0.09
N ILE A 157 6.01 10.97 -0.52
CA ILE A 157 4.74 11.20 0.17
C ILE A 157 3.67 10.30 -0.47
N LEU A 158 2.99 9.53 0.36
CA LEU A 158 1.86 8.71 -0.06
C LEU A 158 0.60 9.59 -0.14
N VAL A 159 0.02 9.67 -1.33
CA VAL A 159 -1.16 10.51 -1.59
C VAL A 159 -2.30 9.62 -2.08
N PRO A 160 -3.37 9.44 -1.30
CA PRO A 160 -4.51 8.65 -1.75
C PRO A 160 -5.28 9.37 -2.85
N VAL A 161 -5.74 8.61 -3.85
CA VAL A 161 -6.64 9.11 -4.88
C VAL A 161 -7.96 9.54 -4.23
N PRO A 162 -8.39 10.82 -4.40
CA PRO A 162 -9.54 11.33 -3.68
C PRO A 162 -10.86 10.86 -4.28
N LEU A 163 -11.79 10.46 -3.42
CA LEU A 163 -13.20 10.29 -3.75
C LEU A 163 -13.93 11.63 -3.74
N HIS A 164 -14.99 11.73 -4.54
CA HIS A 164 -15.91 12.86 -4.41
C HIS A 164 -16.67 12.80 -3.08
N ARG A 165 -16.91 13.96 -2.43
CA ARG A 165 -17.57 14.06 -1.11
C ARG A 165 -18.89 13.30 -1.01
N ALA A 166 -19.70 13.27 -2.08
CA ALA A 166 -20.95 12.51 -2.10
C ALA A 166 -20.69 10.99 -1.96
N ARG A 167 -19.69 10.44 -2.65
CA ARG A 167 -19.31 9.02 -2.52
C ARG A 167 -18.64 8.70 -1.19
N GLN A 168 -17.90 9.64 -0.62
CA GLN A 168 -17.31 9.48 0.69
C GLN A 168 -18.37 9.39 1.79
N ARG A 169 -19.47 10.15 1.66
CA ARG A 169 -20.63 10.04 2.59
C ARG A 169 -21.35 8.71 2.43
N GLU A 170 -21.54 8.23 1.19
CA GLU A 170 -22.17 6.94 0.89
C GLU A 170 -21.36 5.76 1.42
N ARG A 171 -20.01 5.81 1.28
CA ARG A 171 -19.09 4.74 1.65
C ARG A 171 -18.51 4.87 3.06
N ARG A 172 -18.85 5.95 3.81
CA ARG A 172 -18.31 6.31 5.13
C ARG A 172 -16.81 6.63 5.15
N TYR A 173 -15.99 6.07 4.25
CA TYR A 173 -14.55 6.31 4.15
C TYR A 173 -14.03 6.22 2.71
N ASN A 174 -12.79 6.64 2.48
CA ASN A 174 -12.08 6.51 1.22
C ASN A 174 -11.11 5.32 1.29
N GLN A 175 -11.31 4.30 0.47
CA GLN A 175 -10.51 3.08 0.45
C GLN A 175 -9.03 3.37 0.20
N SER A 176 -8.75 4.27 -0.75
CA SER A 176 -7.38 4.67 -1.06
C SER A 176 -6.71 5.37 0.12
N THR A 177 -7.49 6.07 0.98
CA THR A 177 -7.00 6.68 2.23
C THR A 177 -6.65 5.60 3.26
N GLU A 178 -7.49 4.59 3.44
CA GLU A 178 -7.20 3.49 4.37
C GLU A 178 -5.96 2.70 3.93
N LEU A 179 -5.84 2.42 2.63
CA LEU A 179 -4.65 1.78 2.07
C LEU A 179 -3.39 2.63 2.28
N ALA A 180 -3.46 3.94 2.01
CA ALA A 180 -2.33 4.85 2.20
C ALA A 180 -1.90 4.93 3.67
N ASN A 181 -2.87 5.03 4.60
CA ASN A 181 -2.60 5.06 6.04
C ASN A 181 -1.97 3.74 6.53
N ALA A 182 -2.47 2.59 6.06
CA ALA A 182 -1.91 1.29 6.39
C ALA A 182 -0.48 1.13 5.84
N LEU A 183 -0.23 1.55 4.58
CA LEU A 183 1.10 1.59 3.98
C LEU A 183 2.03 2.52 4.75
N GLY A 184 1.59 3.73 5.08
CA GLY A 184 2.39 4.68 5.85
C GLY A 184 2.84 4.13 7.21
N LYS A 185 1.96 3.38 7.91
CA LYS A 185 2.29 2.69 9.16
C LYS A 185 3.33 1.57 8.96
N LEU A 186 3.26 0.83 7.84
CA LEU A 186 4.19 -0.27 7.55
C LEU A 186 5.56 0.22 7.09
N THR A 187 5.58 1.26 6.27
CA THR A 187 6.81 1.75 5.61
C THR A 187 7.47 2.92 6.33
N GLY A 188 6.79 3.54 7.31
CA GLY A 188 7.23 4.78 7.95
C GLY A 188 7.10 6.02 7.07
N LEU A 189 6.48 5.91 5.88
CA LEU A 189 6.33 7.01 4.94
C LEU A 189 5.22 7.96 5.36
N ARG A 190 5.42 9.23 5.05
CA ARG A 190 4.41 10.26 5.29
C ARG A 190 3.20 10.08 4.37
N VAL A 191 2.00 10.18 4.94
CA VAL A 191 0.74 10.21 4.20
C VAL A 191 0.17 11.63 4.20
N ASP A 192 -0.27 12.13 3.03
CA ASP A 192 -0.99 13.40 2.93
C ASP A 192 -2.31 13.21 2.18
N THR A 193 -3.40 13.14 2.96
CA THR A 193 -4.75 12.91 2.44
C THR A 193 -5.43 14.15 1.90
N SER A 194 -4.81 15.31 2.06
CA SER A 194 -5.36 16.63 1.71
C SER A 194 -4.68 17.28 0.50
N LEU A 195 -3.57 16.69 0.01
CA LEU A 195 -2.79 17.24 -1.09
C LEU A 195 -3.61 17.40 -2.38
N VAL A 196 -4.48 16.45 -2.67
CA VAL A 196 -5.37 16.48 -3.84
C VAL A 196 -6.82 16.35 -3.40
N GLN A 197 -7.69 17.14 -3.99
CA GLN A 197 -9.12 17.11 -3.74
C GLN A 197 -9.88 16.89 -5.04
N ARG A 198 -11.00 16.15 -4.97
CA ARG A 198 -11.93 16.02 -6.08
C ARG A 198 -13.00 17.06 -5.96
N THR A 199 -12.98 18.05 -6.85
CA THR A 199 -13.86 19.22 -6.80
C THR A 199 -15.19 19.02 -7.53
N ARG A 200 -15.22 18.11 -8.52
CA ARG A 200 -16.41 17.87 -9.35
C ARG A 200 -16.98 16.45 -9.14
N LYS A 201 -18.32 16.34 -8.98
CA LYS A 201 -19.03 15.06 -9.01
C LYS A 201 -19.00 14.51 -10.44
N THR A 202 -18.44 13.33 -10.61
CA THR A 202 -18.40 12.62 -11.91
C THR A 202 -19.29 11.39 -11.84
N ARG A 203 -19.81 10.93 -12.99
CA ARG A 203 -20.62 9.68 -13.06
C ARG A 203 -19.80 8.48 -12.60
N GLN A 204 -20.48 7.41 -12.21
CA GLN A 204 -19.80 6.14 -11.92
C GLN A 204 -19.07 5.68 -13.18
N GLN A 205 -17.84 5.16 -13.00
CA GLN A 205 -17.03 4.68 -14.13
C GLN A 205 -17.42 3.27 -14.58
N VAL A 206 -18.28 2.59 -13.80
CA VAL A 206 -18.85 1.28 -14.17
C VAL A 206 -19.72 1.48 -15.40
N GLY A 207 -19.48 0.68 -16.46
CA GLY A 207 -20.21 0.76 -17.72
C GLY A 207 -19.75 1.84 -18.71
N LEU A 208 -18.78 2.71 -18.37
CA LEU A 208 -18.21 3.67 -19.30
C LEU A 208 -17.08 3.05 -20.13
N THR A 209 -17.00 3.40 -21.41
CA THR A 209 -15.85 3.11 -22.29
C THR A 209 -14.59 3.83 -21.81
N GLY A 210 -13.41 3.46 -22.33
CA GLY A 210 -12.12 4.09 -22.00
C GLY A 210 -12.16 5.61 -22.17
N ASP A 211 -12.61 6.09 -23.34
CA ASP A 211 -12.75 7.52 -23.66
C ASP A 211 -13.80 8.21 -22.78
N GLY A 212 -14.91 7.52 -22.48
CA GLY A 212 -15.94 8.01 -21.57
C GLY A 212 -15.38 8.22 -20.15
N ARG A 213 -14.51 7.33 -19.67
CA ARG A 213 -13.85 7.44 -18.36
C ARG A 213 -12.87 8.61 -18.32
N GLN A 214 -12.11 8.83 -19.40
CA GLN A 214 -11.14 9.93 -19.48
C GLN A 214 -11.84 11.28 -19.48
N ARG A 215 -12.87 11.50 -20.33
CA ARG A 215 -13.68 12.73 -20.36
C ARG A 215 -14.39 12.99 -19.03
N ASN A 216 -14.86 11.94 -18.36
CA ASN A 216 -15.57 12.03 -17.08
C ASN A 216 -14.72 12.63 -15.95
N VAL A 217 -13.39 12.40 -15.94
CA VAL A 217 -12.49 12.85 -14.87
C VAL A 217 -11.68 14.11 -15.21
N GLN A 218 -11.75 14.60 -16.44
CA GLN A 218 -11.03 15.81 -16.85
C GLN A 218 -11.48 17.03 -16.04
N GLY A 219 -10.53 17.78 -15.43
CA GLY A 219 -10.81 18.95 -14.60
C GLY A 219 -11.56 18.64 -13.28
N ALA A 220 -11.58 17.36 -12.84
CA ALA A 220 -12.28 16.98 -11.64
C ALA A 220 -11.41 17.06 -10.36
N PHE A 221 -10.14 17.41 -10.49
CA PHE A 221 -9.18 17.44 -9.39
C PHE A 221 -8.52 18.81 -9.27
N ALA A 222 -8.21 19.20 -8.03
CA ALA A 222 -7.43 20.39 -7.70
C ALA A 222 -6.42 20.04 -6.61
N VAL A 223 -5.30 20.76 -6.60
CA VAL A 223 -4.29 20.72 -5.56
C VAL A 223 -4.42 22.01 -4.76
N HIS A 224 -4.38 21.90 -3.42
CA HIS A 224 -4.41 23.07 -2.57
C HIS A 224 -3.02 23.74 -2.55
N PRO A 225 -2.91 25.05 -2.86
CA PRO A 225 -1.61 25.73 -3.02
C PRO A 225 -0.68 25.61 -1.81
N ASP A 226 -1.21 25.76 -0.60
CA ASP A 226 -0.42 25.71 0.64
C ASP A 226 0.20 24.33 0.90
N ILE A 227 -0.36 23.29 0.25
CA ILE A 227 0.07 21.91 0.45
C ILE A 227 1.31 21.60 -0.40
N LEU A 228 1.50 22.30 -1.53
CA LEU A 228 2.69 22.16 -2.37
C LEU A 228 3.99 22.49 -1.62
N VAL A 229 3.94 23.46 -0.71
CA VAL A 229 5.09 23.81 0.14
C VAL A 229 5.52 22.61 0.97
N ARG A 230 4.58 21.79 1.44
CA ARG A 230 4.85 20.56 2.21
C ARG A 230 5.36 19.40 1.35
N ALA A 231 5.00 19.40 0.07
CA ALA A 231 5.42 18.38 -0.89
C ALA A 231 6.73 18.72 -1.62
N LYS A 232 7.20 19.96 -1.50
CA LYS A 232 8.37 20.46 -2.23
C LYS A 232 9.59 19.57 -2.07
N GLY A 233 10.17 19.16 -3.20
CA GLY A 233 11.37 18.33 -3.26
C GLY A 233 11.17 16.86 -2.86
N ARG A 234 9.92 16.39 -2.68
CA ARG A 234 9.64 14.97 -2.41
C ARG A 234 8.86 14.35 -3.55
N PRO A 235 9.23 13.16 -4.02
CA PRO A 235 8.42 12.40 -4.96
C PRO A 235 7.08 12.03 -4.32
N ILE A 236 6.05 11.88 -5.14
CA ILE A 236 4.71 11.47 -4.72
C ILE A 236 4.42 10.06 -5.23
N VAL A 237 3.85 9.22 -4.37
CA VAL A 237 3.25 7.95 -4.80
C VAL A 237 1.74 8.05 -4.60
N LEU A 238 1.01 8.01 -5.71
CA LEU A 238 -0.46 7.94 -5.70
C LEU A 238 -0.90 6.54 -5.28
N ILE A 239 -1.82 6.46 -4.32
CA ILE A 239 -2.37 5.20 -3.81
C ILE A 239 -3.80 5.04 -4.27
N ASP A 240 -4.13 3.89 -4.89
CA ASP A 240 -5.49 3.56 -5.30
C ASP A 240 -5.80 2.08 -5.00
N ASP A 241 -7.08 1.71 -5.01
CA ASP A 241 -7.51 0.32 -4.80
C ASP A 241 -7.34 -0.51 -6.07
N VAL A 242 -7.77 -0.01 -7.24
CA VAL A 242 -7.72 -0.75 -8.51
C VAL A 242 -7.30 0.17 -9.66
N TYR A 243 -6.21 -0.21 -10.31
CA TYR A 243 -5.85 0.37 -11.60
C TYR A 243 -6.61 -0.35 -12.73
N THR A 244 -7.58 0.33 -13.33
CA THR A 244 -8.32 -0.17 -14.50
C THR A 244 -7.75 0.43 -15.79
N THR A 245 -8.34 1.47 -16.34
CA THR A 245 -7.82 2.24 -17.49
C THR A 245 -6.82 3.31 -17.08
N GLY A 246 -6.63 3.53 -15.79
CA GLY A 246 -5.78 4.59 -15.26
C GLY A 246 -6.33 6.02 -15.45
N ALA A 247 -7.55 6.21 -15.98
CA ALA A 247 -8.09 7.53 -16.28
C ALA A 247 -8.07 8.48 -15.08
N THR A 248 -8.49 8.01 -13.90
CA THR A 248 -8.44 8.78 -12.65
C THR A 248 -7.01 9.12 -12.24
N ILE A 249 -6.14 8.14 -12.22
CA ILE A 249 -4.72 8.26 -11.85
C ILE A 249 -4.01 9.22 -12.80
N LYS A 250 -4.17 9.05 -14.12
CA LYS A 250 -3.60 9.95 -15.14
C LYS A 250 -4.09 11.40 -14.96
N ALA A 251 -5.37 11.60 -14.61
CA ALA A 251 -5.92 12.94 -14.37
C ALA A 251 -5.34 13.59 -13.09
N VAL A 252 -5.23 12.83 -11.98
CA VAL A 252 -4.60 13.31 -10.75
C VAL A 252 -3.13 13.63 -10.98
N THR A 253 -2.39 12.73 -11.64
CA THR A 253 -0.98 12.94 -11.99
C THR A 253 -0.77 14.23 -12.78
N ARG A 254 -1.55 14.45 -13.85
CA ARG A 254 -1.46 15.69 -14.63
C ARG A 254 -1.74 16.94 -13.80
N THR A 255 -2.65 16.84 -12.83
CA THR A 255 -2.97 17.95 -11.93
C THR A 255 -1.81 18.25 -10.98
N LEU A 256 -1.16 17.23 -10.44
CA LEU A 256 0.03 17.37 -9.58
C LEU A 256 1.23 17.95 -10.34
N LEU A 257 1.53 17.43 -11.53
CA LEU A 257 2.63 17.92 -12.37
C LEU A 257 2.42 19.39 -12.77
N LYS A 258 1.18 19.77 -13.16
CA LYS A 258 0.84 21.18 -13.43
C LYS A 258 1.00 22.09 -12.22
N ALA A 259 0.85 21.57 -11.02
CA ALA A 259 1.04 22.30 -9.78
C ALA A 259 2.52 22.33 -9.31
N GLY A 260 3.46 21.80 -10.10
CA GLY A 260 4.90 21.87 -9.84
C GLY A 260 5.49 20.69 -9.07
N VAL A 261 4.76 19.58 -8.94
CA VAL A 261 5.33 18.32 -8.41
C VAL A 261 6.26 17.73 -9.46
N GLU A 262 7.50 17.38 -9.05
CA GLU A 262 8.55 16.94 -9.99
C GLU A 262 8.37 15.50 -10.46
N ALA A 263 7.97 14.59 -9.56
CA ALA A 263 7.83 13.17 -9.86
C ALA A 263 6.60 12.56 -9.19
N VAL A 264 5.87 11.75 -9.94
CA VAL A 264 4.69 11.02 -9.47
C VAL A 264 4.81 9.57 -9.92
N ASP A 265 4.80 8.65 -8.97
CA ASP A 265 4.65 7.22 -9.18
C ASP A 265 3.27 6.75 -8.70
N VAL A 266 2.91 5.50 -8.95
CA VAL A 266 1.59 4.95 -8.65
C VAL A 266 1.72 3.59 -7.99
N MET A 267 0.94 3.36 -6.92
CA MET A 267 0.77 2.06 -6.29
C MET A 267 -0.71 1.74 -6.12
N SER A 268 -1.15 0.61 -6.63
CA SER A 268 -2.51 0.09 -6.44
C SER A 268 -2.49 -1.30 -5.80
N PHE A 269 -3.59 -1.66 -5.12
CA PHE A 269 -3.72 -3.03 -4.63
C PHE A 269 -3.89 -4.01 -5.79
N ALA A 270 -4.78 -3.72 -6.73
CA ALA A 270 -5.03 -4.60 -7.86
C ALA A 270 -4.94 -3.86 -9.21
N ARG A 271 -4.64 -4.61 -10.27
CA ARG A 271 -4.58 -4.10 -11.64
C ARG A 271 -5.34 -5.01 -12.61
N VAL A 272 -6.14 -4.42 -13.47
CA VAL A 272 -6.72 -5.12 -14.62
C VAL A 272 -5.65 -5.35 -15.67
N VAL A 273 -5.44 -6.61 -16.03
CA VAL A 273 -4.51 -7.05 -17.08
C VAL A 273 -5.34 -7.73 -18.16
N ILE A 274 -5.36 -7.15 -19.37
CA ILE A 274 -6.12 -7.71 -20.50
C ILE A 274 -5.40 -8.98 -20.96
N GLY A 275 -6.12 -10.08 -21.13
CA GLY A 275 -5.56 -11.38 -21.55
C GLY A 275 -5.03 -12.24 -20.39
N ALA A 276 -5.07 -11.77 -19.14
CA ALA A 276 -4.63 -12.57 -17.98
C ALA A 276 -5.66 -13.62 -17.52
N GLU A 277 -6.78 -13.78 -18.20
CA GLU A 277 -7.71 -14.90 -18.04
C GLU A 277 -7.18 -16.09 -18.84
N LEU A 278 -5.98 -16.58 -18.52
CA LEU A 278 -5.58 -17.91 -18.95
C LEU A 278 -6.14 -18.90 -17.92
N PRO A 279 -6.92 -19.89 -18.37
CA PRO A 279 -7.33 -20.99 -17.50
C PRO A 279 -6.08 -21.70 -16.99
N ILE A 280 -6.10 -22.01 -15.72
CA ILE A 280 -5.16 -22.97 -15.12
C ILE A 280 -5.48 -24.35 -15.67
#